data_3a49ab08e3e200b967979bafe0813034
#
_entry.id   3a49ab08e3e200b967979bafe0813034
#
_cell.length_a   1.000
_cell.length_b   1.000
_cell.length_c   1.000
_cell.angle_alpha   90.00
_cell.angle_beta   90.00
_cell.angle_gamma   90.00
#
_symmetry.space_group_name_H-M   'P 1'
#
loop_
_entity.id
_entity.type
_entity.pdbx_description
1 polymer ?
#
loop_
_entity_poly.entity_id
_entity_poly.type
_entity_poly.pdbx_seq_one_letter_code
_entity_poly.pdbx_strand_id
1 'polypeptide(L)'
;MEAAEAANVAAITRFVAGSTADAALEEFAGGTAVFAGVGSPMTHALGMGMRGAVAENEMERMEAFFRDRGSACLIDLCPMADPSVITFVQSRPYRIIEFNNVVARGIRRDEEFASAAGVRAIAESEAALWGRVVSEGFAEYMPVTEETVSMMSAACKANQCWLAGDGLEGSPPVAGAAMNVQNNVALFYGDASLVPARRKGWQTALIRTRLAAAQAQGCDIAMASVLPGSTSHRNYERAGFQLIYMRVNLIREFEAK
;
A
#
# COMPACT_ATOMS: atom_id res chain seq x y z
N MET A 1 -2.84 10.39 -7.30
CA MET A 1 -2.90 9.38 -6.22
C MET A 1 -2.80 7.97 -6.78
N GLU A 2 -3.73 7.50 -7.63
CA GLU A 2 -3.67 6.15 -8.25
C GLU A 2 -2.32 5.85 -8.91
N ALA A 3 -1.79 6.78 -9.72
CA ALA A 3 -0.49 6.62 -10.37
C ALA A 3 0.68 6.53 -9.38
N ALA A 4 0.61 7.23 -8.24
CA ALA A 4 1.66 7.16 -7.23
C ALA A 4 1.66 5.79 -6.52
N GLU A 5 0.48 5.25 -6.24
CA GLU A 5 0.34 3.92 -5.65
C GLU A 5 0.78 2.83 -6.63
N ALA A 6 0.34 2.89 -7.88
CA ALA A 6 0.78 1.99 -8.94
C ALA A 6 2.32 1.98 -9.09
N ALA A 7 2.94 3.16 -9.11
CA ALA A 7 4.39 3.28 -9.22
C ALA A 7 5.11 2.70 -7.98
N ASN A 8 4.55 2.87 -6.77
CA ASN A 8 5.10 2.29 -5.55
C ASN A 8 5.02 0.76 -5.56
N VAL A 9 3.85 0.21 -5.86
CA VAL A 9 3.66 -1.26 -5.92
C VAL A 9 4.59 -1.86 -6.99
N ALA A 10 4.70 -1.21 -8.15
CA ALA A 10 5.63 -1.62 -9.20
C ALA A 10 7.10 -1.59 -8.75
N ALA A 11 7.51 -0.56 -8.00
CA ALA A 11 8.86 -0.46 -7.47
C ALA A 11 9.17 -1.59 -6.48
N ILE A 12 8.28 -1.85 -5.52
CA ILE A 12 8.43 -2.93 -4.55
C ILE A 12 8.51 -4.29 -5.27
N THR A 13 7.63 -4.52 -6.25
CA THR A 13 7.60 -5.79 -7.00
C THR A 13 8.90 -6.07 -7.74
N ARG A 14 9.58 -5.06 -8.28
CA ARG A 14 10.90 -5.24 -8.91
C ARG A 14 11.96 -5.76 -7.93
N PHE A 15 11.87 -5.37 -6.66
CA PHE A 15 12.77 -5.88 -5.62
C PHE A 15 12.36 -7.28 -5.15
N VAL A 16 11.06 -7.57 -5.10
CA VAL A 16 10.55 -8.92 -4.80
C VAL A 16 10.91 -9.88 -5.94
N ALA A 17 10.82 -9.46 -7.20
CA ALA A 17 11.20 -10.27 -8.36
C ALA A 17 12.68 -10.72 -8.35
N GLY A 18 13.55 -10.00 -7.67
CA GLY A 18 14.94 -10.44 -7.42
C GLY A 18 15.06 -11.58 -6.41
N SER A 19 13.99 -11.88 -5.66
CA SER A 19 13.95 -12.93 -4.62
C SER A 19 12.94 -14.04 -4.89
N THR A 20 11.94 -13.81 -5.76
CA THR A 20 10.94 -14.79 -6.21
C THR A 20 10.94 -14.86 -7.73
N ALA A 21 11.09 -16.05 -8.30
CA ALA A 21 11.31 -16.26 -9.75
C ALA A 21 10.14 -15.81 -10.64
N ASP A 22 8.94 -15.60 -10.10
CA ASP A 22 7.70 -15.44 -10.87
C ASP A 22 7.05 -14.04 -10.76
N ALA A 23 7.64 -13.09 -10.02
CA ALA A 23 7.05 -11.76 -9.90
C ALA A 23 7.05 -11.04 -11.25
N ALA A 24 5.90 -10.50 -11.63
CA ALA A 24 5.68 -9.88 -12.94
C ALA A 24 4.89 -8.57 -12.84
N LEU A 25 5.09 -7.71 -13.83
CA LEU A 25 4.45 -6.41 -13.91
C LEU A 25 4.14 -6.10 -15.37
N GLU A 26 2.93 -5.65 -15.65
CA GLU A 26 2.52 -5.23 -16.99
C GLU A 26 1.57 -4.03 -16.91
N GLU A 27 1.65 -3.14 -17.90
CA GLU A 27 0.73 -2.01 -18.03
C GLU A 27 -0.48 -2.41 -18.89
N PHE A 28 -1.67 -2.12 -18.37
CA PHE A 28 -2.95 -2.35 -19.04
C PHE A 28 -3.86 -1.16 -18.83
N ALA A 29 -4.52 -0.72 -19.88
CA ALA A 29 -5.58 0.27 -19.79
C ALA A 29 -5.17 1.58 -19.07
N GLY A 30 -3.91 1.94 -19.16
CA GLY A 30 -3.33 3.08 -18.47
C GLY A 30 -3.09 2.90 -16.98
N GLY A 31 -3.36 1.70 -16.44
CA GLY A 31 -3.03 1.24 -15.09
C GLY A 31 -1.92 0.19 -15.10
N THR A 32 -1.71 -0.45 -13.97
CA THR A 32 -0.65 -1.44 -13.77
C THR A 32 -1.23 -2.69 -13.14
N ALA A 33 -0.96 -3.86 -13.72
CA ALA A 33 -1.18 -5.16 -13.09
C ALA A 33 0.14 -5.68 -12.53
N VAL A 34 0.08 -6.15 -11.30
CA VAL A 34 1.23 -6.66 -10.54
C VAL A 34 0.93 -8.08 -10.07
N PHE A 35 1.88 -8.98 -10.29
CA PHE A 35 1.89 -10.31 -9.73
C PHE A 35 3.13 -10.47 -8.84
N ALA A 36 2.90 -10.68 -7.56
CA ALA A 36 3.94 -10.90 -6.54
C ALA A 36 3.76 -12.27 -5.83
N GLY A 37 3.15 -13.23 -6.53
CA GLY A 37 2.82 -14.56 -6.03
C GLY A 37 1.31 -14.77 -5.85
N VAL A 38 0.88 -16.02 -5.89
CA VAL A 38 -0.52 -16.41 -5.65
C VAL A 38 -0.90 -16.10 -4.20
N GLY A 39 -2.00 -15.37 -3.99
CA GLY A 39 -2.46 -14.98 -2.65
C GLY A 39 -1.66 -13.85 -2.00
N SER A 40 -0.66 -13.29 -2.68
CA SER A 40 0.06 -12.11 -2.19
C SER A 40 -0.85 -10.88 -2.17
N PRO A 41 -0.86 -10.08 -1.10
CA PRO A 41 -1.63 -8.84 -1.03
C PRO A 41 -1.16 -7.78 -2.04
N MET A 42 0.03 -7.98 -2.64
CA MET A 42 0.55 -7.12 -3.71
C MET A 42 0.15 -7.58 -5.11
N THR A 43 -0.53 -8.74 -5.26
CA THR A 43 -1.00 -9.26 -6.55
C THR A 43 -2.36 -8.64 -6.86
N HIS A 44 -2.35 -7.53 -7.61
CA HIS A 44 -3.56 -6.80 -8.00
C HIS A 44 -3.32 -5.88 -9.21
N ALA A 45 -4.41 -5.39 -9.79
CA ALA A 45 -4.40 -4.36 -10.83
C ALA A 45 -4.99 -3.06 -10.29
N LEU A 46 -4.34 -1.93 -10.58
CA LEU A 46 -4.75 -0.61 -10.09
C LEU A 46 -4.53 0.49 -11.12
N GLY A 47 -5.30 1.58 -10.99
CA GLY A 47 -5.18 2.77 -11.83
C GLY A 47 -5.74 2.62 -13.25
N MET A 48 -6.47 1.57 -13.55
CA MET A 48 -7.07 1.36 -14.88
C MET A 48 -8.20 2.37 -15.16
N GLY A 49 -8.30 2.78 -16.43
CA GLY A 49 -9.34 3.71 -16.86
C GLY A 49 -9.16 5.14 -16.34
N MET A 50 -8.03 5.48 -15.71
CA MET A 50 -7.76 6.83 -15.22
C MET A 50 -7.34 7.81 -16.33
N ARG A 51 -7.13 7.31 -17.55
CA ARG A 51 -6.70 8.11 -18.71
C ARG A 51 -7.72 8.11 -19.86
N GLY A 52 -8.90 7.57 -19.64
CA GLY A 52 -9.98 7.48 -20.63
C GLY A 52 -10.50 6.05 -20.81
N ALA A 53 -11.30 5.88 -21.86
CA ALA A 53 -11.96 4.61 -22.15
C ALA A 53 -10.99 3.47 -22.36
N VAL A 54 -11.36 2.31 -21.85
CA VAL A 54 -10.58 1.07 -21.91
C VAL A 54 -11.25 0.11 -22.88
N ALA A 55 -10.47 -0.43 -23.80
CA ALA A 55 -10.95 -1.45 -24.72
C ALA A 55 -11.13 -2.80 -24.01
N GLU A 56 -12.14 -3.56 -24.40
CA GLU A 56 -12.44 -4.86 -23.80
C GLU A 56 -11.26 -5.82 -23.88
N ASN A 57 -10.56 -5.86 -24.99
CA ASN A 57 -9.40 -6.71 -25.19
C ASN A 57 -8.22 -6.38 -24.25
N GLU A 58 -8.05 -5.13 -23.82
CA GLU A 58 -7.04 -4.78 -22.81
C GLU A 58 -7.39 -5.36 -21.44
N MET A 59 -8.66 -5.28 -21.06
CA MET A 59 -9.15 -5.88 -19.83
C MET A 59 -9.06 -7.42 -19.86
N GLU A 60 -9.33 -8.04 -20.99
CA GLU A 60 -9.15 -9.49 -21.20
C GLU A 60 -7.68 -9.92 -21.10
N ARG A 61 -6.77 -9.12 -21.64
CA ARG A 61 -5.32 -9.34 -21.46
C ARG A 61 -4.90 -9.26 -20.01
N MET A 62 -5.42 -8.28 -19.27
CA MET A 62 -5.17 -8.17 -17.82
C MET A 62 -5.68 -9.40 -17.08
N GLU A 63 -6.89 -9.89 -17.37
CA GLU A 63 -7.39 -11.12 -16.77
C GLU A 63 -6.51 -12.34 -17.14
N ALA A 64 -6.06 -12.43 -18.39
CA ALA A 64 -5.14 -13.47 -18.83
C ALA A 64 -3.80 -13.41 -18.08
N PHE A 65 -3.28 -12.20 -17.82
CA PHE A 65 -2.06 -12.01 -17.05
C PHE A 65 -2.10 -12.69 -15.67
N PHE A 66 -3.21 -12.60 -14.94
CA PHE A 66 -3.40 -13.27 -13.65
C PHE A 66 -3.72 -14.76 -13.82
N ARG A 67 -4.66 -15.10 -14.69
CA ARG A 67 -5.10 -16.48 -14.93
C ARG A 67 -3.95 -17.39 -15.36
N ASP A 68 -3.08 -16.94 -16.24
CA ASP A 68 -1.97 -17.72 -16.78
C ASP A 68 -0.86 -17.96 -15.73
N ARG A 69 -0.93 -17.22 -14.61
CA ARG A 69 -0.09 -17.40 -13.41
C ARG A 69 -0.80 -18.16 -12.27
N GLY A 70 -1.98 -18.74 -12.56
CA GLY A 70 -2.74 -19.47 -11.55
C GLY A 70 -3.31 -18.61 -10.43
N SER A 71 -3.45 -17.30 -10.66
CA SER A 71 -3.95 -16.34 -9.68
C SER A 71 -5.33 -15.83 -10.02
N ALA A 72 -6.11 -15.51 -9.00
CA ALA A 72 -7.31 -14.69 -9.17
C ALA A 72 -6.92 -13.29 -9.69
N CYS A 73 -7.82 -12.67 -10.45
CA CYS A 73 -7.68 -11.28 -10.85
C CYS A 73 -8.28 -10.38 -9.77
N LEU A 74 -7.45 -9.61 -9.11
CA LEU A 74 -7.86 -8.58 -8.15
C LEU A 74 -7.76 -7.21 -8.81
N ILE A 75 -8.78 -6.39 -8.63
CA ILE A 75 -8.87 -5.03 -9.19
C ILE A 75 -9.15 -4.04 -8.07
N ASP A 76 -8.31 -3.03 -7.94
CA ASP A 76 -8.56 -1.86 -7.11
C ASP A 76 -9.28 -0.81 -7.96
N LEU A 77 -10.61 -0.84 -7.97
CA LEU A 77 -11.43 0.02 -8.80
C LEU A 77 -11.58 1.41 -8.17
N CYS A 78 -10.97 2.40 -8.82
CA CYS A 78 -11.20 3.81 -8.49
C CYS A 78 -12.58 4.25 -9.02
N PRO A 79 -13.42 4.95 -8.22
CA PRO A 79 -14.73 5.42 -8.67
C PRO A 79 -14.65 6.50 -9.76
N MET A 80 -13.48 7.07 -10.00
CA MET A 80 -13.22 8.04 -11.06
C MET A 80 -12.66 7.40 -12.34
N ALA A 81 -12.55 6.07 -12.40
CA ALA A 81 -12.19 5.36 -13.61
C ALA A 81 -13.26 5.56 -14.70
N ASP A 82 -12.83 5.50 -15.96
CA ASP A 82 -13.76 5.57 -17.09
C ASP A 82 -14.87 4.50 -16.96
N PRO A 83 -16.14 4.84 -17.26
CA PRO A 83 -17.27 3.91 -17.16
C PRO A 83 -17.09 2.58 -17.90
N SER A 84 -16.24 2.52 -18.91
CA SER A 84 -15.93 1.27 -19.63
C SER A 84 -15.36 0.19 -18.72
N VAL A 85 -14.56 0.56 -17.70
CA VAL A 85 -14.04 -0.38 -16.70
C VAL A 85 -15.17 -0.96 -15.85
N ILE A 86 -16.12 -0.10 -15.44
CA ILE A 86 -17.29 -0.52 -14.66
C ILE A 86 -18.16 -1.46 -15.49
N THR A 87 -18.42 -1.12 -16.75
CA THR A 87 -19.20 -1.95 -17.69
C THR A 87 -18.56 -3.33 -17.86
N PHE A 88 -17.23 -3.40 -18.03
CA PHE A 88 -16.51 -4.65 -18.12
C PHE A 88 -16.65 -5.49 -16.83
N VAL A 89 -16.42 -4.89 -15.67
CA VAL A 89 -16.54 -5.57 -14.37
C VAL A 89 -17.94 -6.13 -14.17
N GLN A 90 -18.99 -5.37 -14.54
CA GLN A 90 -20.40 -5.80 -14.43
C GLN A 90 -20.73 -6.95 -15.38
N SER A 91 -20.06 -7.09 -16.51
CA SER A 91 -20.26 -8.18 -17.48
C SER A 91 -19.54 -9.48 -17.09
N ARG A 92 -18.80 -9.51 -16.03
CA ARG A 92 -17.95 -10.63 -15.56
C ARG A 92 -18.30 -11.00 -14.10
N PRO A 93 -18.01 -12.22 -13.64
CA PRO A 93 -18.34 -12.66 -12.27
C PRO A 93 -17.34 -12.11 -11.22
N TYR A 94 -17.12 -10.79 -11.23
CA TYR A 94 -16.39 -10.12 -10.17
C TYR A 94 -17.23 -10.03 -8.89
N ARG A 95 -16.59 -10.25 -7.75
CA ARG A 95 -17.19 -10.08 -6.43
C ARG A 95 -16.46 -8.95 -5.68
N ILE A 96 -17.22 -8.13 -4.94
CA ILE A 96 -16.62 -7.16 -4.00
C ILE A 96 -16.06 -7.93 -2.81
N ILE A 97 -14.81 -7.64 -2.46
CA ILE A 97 -14.15 -8.24 -1.29
C ILE A 97 -13.82 -7.21 -0.21
N GLU A 98 -13.59 -5.96 -0.58
CA GLU A 98 -13.23 -4.92 0.38
C GLU A 98 -13.58 -3.52 -0.17
N PHE A 99 -13.77 -2.58 0.74
CA PHE A 99 -13.79 -1.15 0.46
C PHE A 99 -12.58 -0.49 1.11
N ASN A 100 -11.92 0.38 0.38
CA ASN A 100 -10.72 1.08 0.86
C ASN A 100 -10.88 2.60 0.70
N ASN A 101 -10.79 3.33 1.80
CA ASN A 101 -10.81 4.79 1.75
C ASN A 101 -9.44 5.32 1.36
N VAL A 102 -9.38 6.06 0.26
CA VAL A 102 -8.21 6.88 -0.09
C VAL A 102 -8.36 8.22 0.60
N VAL A 103 -7.46 8.47 1.55
CA VAL A 103 -7.42 9.71 2.32
C VAL A 103 -6.18 10.51 1.96
N ALA A 104 -6.30 11.83 1.91
CA ALA A 104 -5.17 12.69 1.61
C ALA A 104 -5.25 14.01 2.39
N ARG A 105 -4.09 14.67 2.52
CA ARG A 105 -3.98 16.04 3.03
C ARG A 105 -2.92 16.81 2.25
N GLY A 106 -3.11 18.13 2.13
CA GLY A 106 -2.06 19.03 1.69
C GLY A 106 -0.96 19.16 2.75
N ILE A 107 0.28 19.33 2.31
CA ILE A 107 1.44 19.62 3.15
C ILE A 107 1.83 21.09 2.88
N ARG A 108 1.68 21.95 3.86
CA ARG A 108 2.05 23.34 3.73
C ARG A 108 3.50 23.56 4.20
N ARG A 109 4.21 24.47 3.55
CA ARG A 109 5.62 24.76 3.89
C ARG A 109 5.79 25.46 5.22
N ASP A 110 4.76 26.18 5.69
CA ASP A 110 4.70 26.92 6.95
C ASP A 110 4.16 26.08 8.11
N GLU A 111 3.83 24.83 7.89
CA GLU A 111 3.32 23.91 8.91
C GLU A 111 4.48 23.25 9.67
N GLU A 112 4.42 23.25 10.98
CA GLU A 112 5.43 22.60 11.81
C GLU A 112 5.02 21.18 12.15
N PHE A 113 5.85 20.22 11.74
CA PHE A 113 5.74 18.82 12.11
C PHE A 113 6.91 18.45 13.01
N ALA A 114 6.65 18.23 14.28
CA ALA A 114 7.65 17.71 15.19
C ALA A 114 7.83 16.20 15.01
N SER A 115 9.08 15.77 14.83
CA SER A 115 9.43 14.36 14.94
C SER A 115 9.05 13.86 16.33
N ALA A 116 8.41 12.70 16.40
CA ALA A 116 7.98 12.15 17.67
C ALA A 116 9.11 11.37 18.35
N ALA A 117 9.23 11.54 19.66
CA ALA A 117 10.15 10.73 20.47
C ALA A 117 9.83 9.23 20.30
N GLY A 118 10.86 8.39 20.24
CA GLY A 118 10.70 6.95 20.04
C GLY A 118 10.41 6.52 18.60
N VAL A 119 10.40 7.45 17.63
CA VAL A 119 10.29 7.12 16.19
C VAL A 119 11.61 7.45 15.50
N ARG A 120 12.13 6.50 14.74
CA ARG A 120 13.35 6.69 13.96
C ARG A 120 13.25 6.05 12.57
N ALA A 121 13.96 6.62 11.62
CA ALA A 121 14.22 5.94 10.35
C ALA A 121 15.07 4.70 10.59
N ILE A 122 14.91 3.68 9.76
CA ILE A 122 15.73 2.47 9.83
C ILE A 122 17.02 2.62 9.01
N ALA A 123 18.06 1.91 9.42
CA ALA A 123 19.20 1.62 8.55
C ALA A 123 18.83 0.46 7.60
N GLU A 124 19.51 0.35 6.45
CA GLU A 124 19.25 -0.72 5.47
C GLU A 124 19.41 -2.13 6.08
N SER A 125 20.36 -2.30 7.00
CA SER A 125 20.59 -3.55 7.75
C SER A 125 19.41 -3.96 8.65
N GLU A 126 18.47 -3.06 8.93
CA GLU A 126 17.29 -3.31 9.77
C GLU A 126 16.04 -3.67 8.97
N ALA A 127 16.14 -3.82 7.64
CA ALA A 127 15.00 -4.15 6.80
C ALA A 127 14.26 -5.42 7.26
N ALA A 128 15.00 -6.46 7.65
CA ALA A 128 14.41 -7.70 8.18
C ALA A 128 13.68 -7.48 9.51
N LEU A 129 14.22 -6.65 10.40
CA LEU A 129 13.57 -6.28 11.66
C LEU A 129 12.27 -5.52 11.39
N TRP A 130 12.30 -4.53 10.48
CA TRP A 130 11.11 -3.79 10.07
C TRP A 130 10.06 -4.72 9.46
N GLY A 131 10.47 -5.59 8.53
CA GLY A 131 9.59 -6.57 7.88
C GLY A 131 8.88 -7.47 8.89
N ARG A 132 9.59 -7.94 9.91
CA ARG A 132 9.03 -8.77 10.99
C ARG A 132 8.02 -7.99 11.82
N VAL A 133 8.36 -6.79 12.31
CA VAL A 133 7.47 -5.96 13.13
C VAL A 133 6.17 -5.64 12.37
N VAL A 134 6.27 -5.31 11.08
CA VAL A 134 5.11 -5.00 10.25
C VAL A 134 4.27 -6.25 9.98
N SER A 135 4.88 -7.38 9.63
CA SER A 135 4.16 -8.64 9.43
C SER A 135 3.42 -9.09 10.71
N GLU A 136 4.07 -9.04 11.86
CA GLU A 136 3.44 -9.35 13.15
C GLU A 136 2.31 -8.37 13.49
N GLY A 137 2.46 -7.10 13.16
CA GLY A 137 1.40 -6.09 13.35
C GLY A 137 0.18 -6.32 12.47
N PHE A 138 0.34 -7.00 11.33
CA PHE A 138 -0.72 -7.42 10.41
C PHE A 138 -1.17 -8.88 10.56
N ALA A 139 -0.74 -9.57 11.62
CA ALA A 139 -1.04 -10.99 11.84
C ALA A 139 -2.54 -11.35 11.85
N GLU A 140 -3.42 -10.38 12.07
CA GLU A 140 -4.89 -10.56 12.01
C GLU A 140 -5.41 -10.66 10.57
N TYR A 141 -4.63 -10.20 9.58
CA TYR A 141 -5.03 -10.11 8.17
C TYR A 141 -4.23 -11.06 7.26
N MET A 142 -3.02 -11.41 7.67
CA MET A 142 -2.13 -12.26 6.87
C MET A 142 -1.25 -13.14 7.78
N PRO A 143 -0.90 -14.36 7.35
CA PRO A 143 -0.02 -15.23 8.14
C PRO A 143 1.38 -14.62 8.25
N VAL A 144 2.00 -14.77 9.41
CA VAL A 144 3.39 -14.37 9.65
C VAL A 144 4.30 -15.56 9.28
N THR A 145 4.83 -15.54 8.08
CA THR A 145 5.78 -16.53 7.56
C THR A 145 7.10 -15.84 7.19
N GLU A 146 8.16 -16.59 7.02
CA GLU A 146 9.44 -16.03 6.54
C GLU A 146 9.29 -15.42 5.14
N GLU A 147 8.37 -15.92 4.32
CA GLU A 147 8.05 -15.36 3.02
C GLU A 147 7.38 -13.99 3.14
N THR A 148 6.37 -13.84 4.02
CA THR A 148 5.72 -12.54 4.25
C THR A 148 6.69 -11.53 4.87
N VAL A 149 7.55 -11.95 5.79
CA VAL A 149 8.60 -11.10 6.37
C VAL A 149 9.60 -10.68 5.30
N SER A 150 10.04 -11.58 4.42
CA SER A 150 10.95 -11.27 3.32
C SER A 150 10.33 -10.29 2.33
N MET A 151 9.07 -10.49 1.96
CA MET A 151 8.32 -9.58 1.10
C MET A 151 8.22 -8.18 1.71
N MET A 152 7.84 -8.07 2.98
CA MET A 152 7.79 -6.79 3.69
C MET A 152 9.17 -6.14 3.77
N SER A 153 10.23 -6.91 4.04
CA SER A 153 11.61 -6.41 4.08
C SER A 153 12.05 -5.84 2.73
N ALA A 154 11.61 -6.43 1.62
CA ALA A 154 11.90 -5.94 0.27
C ALA A 154 11.32 -4.53 0.02
N ALA A 155 10.20 -4.19 0.68
CA ALA A 155 9.62 -2.86 0.58
C ALA A 155 10.59 -1.76 1.05
N CYS A 156 11.46 -2.03 2.01
CA CYS A 156 12.46 -1.06 2.50
C CYS A 156 13.48 -0.64 1.44
N LYS A 157 13.71 -1.47 0.40
CA LYS A 157 14.63 -1.14 -0.70
C LYS A 157 14.06 -0.07 -1.65
N ALA A 158 12.74 0.02 -1.74
CA ALA A 158 12.05 0.99 -2.59
C ALA A 158 11.57 2.22 -1.81
N ASN A 159 11.64 2.20 -0.48
CA ASN A 159 10.90 3.12 0.37
C ASN A 159 11.69 3.55 1.60
N GLN A 160 11.29 4.69 2.15
CA GLN A 160 11.74 5.09 3.48
C GLN A 160 10.88 4.39 4.53
N CYS A 161 11.53 3.77 5.49
CA CYS A 161 10.86 3.01 6.54
C CYS A 161 11.25 3.55 7.92
N TRP A 162 10.31 3.46 8.86
CA TRP A 162 10.48 3.88 10.25
C TRP A 162 10.04 2.78 11.20
N LEU A 163 10.73 2.72 12.33
CA LEU A 163 10.36 1.93 13.50
C LEU A 163 10.02 2.85 14.66
N ALA A 164 9.10 2.40 15.51
CA ALA A 164 8.71 3.10 16.73
C ALA A 164 8.71 2.16 17.92
N GLY A 165 9.06 2.71 19.08
CA GLY A 165 9.12 2.01 20.38
C GLY A 165 9.53 2.95 21.50
N ASP A 166 9.59 2.47 22.71
CA ASP A 166 9.85 3.29 23.92
C ASP A 166 11.23 3.98 23.91
N GLY A 167 12.08 3.69 22.90
CA GLY A 167 13.38 4.35 22.71
C GLY A 167 14.42 4.05 23.79
N LEU A 168 14.12 3.18 24.71
CA LEU A 168 15.06 2.72 25.74
C LEU A 168 16.07 1.76 25.11
N GLU A 169 17.33 1.91 25.51
CA GLU A 169 18.42 1.04 25.04
C GLU A 169 18.05 -0.43 25.32
N GLY A 170 18.03 -1.26 24.27
CA GLY A 170 17.66 -2.67 24.36
C GLY A 170 16.16 -2.99 24.26
N SER A 171 15.27 -1.99 24.17
CA SER A 171 13.85 -2.25 23.95
C SER A 171 13.57 -2.50 22.47
N PRO A 172 12.87 -3.61 22.11
CA PRO A 172 12.54 -3.88 20.73
C PRO A 172 11.51 -2.89 20.18
N PRO A 173 11.55 -2.57 18.88
CA PRO A 173 10.52 -1.75 18.24
C PRO A 173 9.16 -2.49 18.27
N VAL A 174 8.09 -1.72 18.40
CA VAL A 174 6.72 -2.25 18.57
C VAL A 174 5.75 -1.77 17.49
N ALA A 175 6.19 -0.89 16.60
CA ALA A 175 5.40 -0.42 15.47
C ALA A 175 6.33 -0.06 14.31
N GLY A 176 5.78 -0.09 13.10
CA GLY A 176 6.50 0.29 11.88
C GLY A 176 5.58 0.99 10.89
N ALA A 177 6.17 1.73 9.97
CA ALA A 177 5.49 2.37 8.86
C ALA A 177 6.47 2.66 7.72
N ALA A 178 5.94 2.89 6.51
CA ALA A 178 6.72 3.23 5.33
C ALA A 178 6.14 4.46 4.59
N MET A 179 6.97 5.08 3.77
CA MET A 179 6.60 6.16 2.87
C MET A 179 7.35 6.02 1.54
N ASN A 180 6.62 6.19 0.46
CA ASN A 180 7.17 6.37 -0.88
C ASN A 180 6.87 7.79 -1.38
N VAL A 181 7.77 8.37 -2.15
CA VAL A 181 7.54 9.70 -2.77
C VAL A 181 7.56 9.55 -4.28
N GLN A 182 6.47 9.97 -4.92
CA GLN A 182 6.29 9.99 -6.36
C GLN A 182 5.67 11.33 -6.80
N ASN A 183 6.34 12.07 -7.66
CA ASN A 183 5.82 13.32 -8.22
C ASN A 183 5.25 14.28 -7.14
N ASN A 184 6.00 14.55 -6.08
CA ASN A 184 5.62 15.37 -4.92
C ASN A 184 4.42 14.84 -4.11
N VAL A 185 4.03 13.59 -4.32
CA VAL A 185 3.03 12.89 -3.51
C VAL A 185 3.73 11.90 -2.58
N ALA A 186 3.53 12.05 -1.28
CA ALA A 186 4.00 11.13 -0.27
C ALA A 186 2.92 10.08 0.02
N LEU A 187 3.14 8.84 -0.41
CA LEU A 187 2.29 7.70 -0.12
C LEU A 187 2.70 7.07 1.22
N PHE A 188 1.80 7.06 2.19
CA PHE A 188 1.98 6.43 3.50
C PHE A 188 1.34 5.05 3.51
N TYR A 189 2.09 4.05 3.96
CA TYR A 189 1.60 2.67 4.03
C TYR A 189 2.39 1.85 5.06
N GLY A 190 2.02 0.57 5.24
CA GLY A 190 2.68 -0.34 6.16
C GLY A 190 2.53 0.05 7.64
N ASP A 191 1.49 0.83 7.96
CA ASP A 191 1.20 1.25 9.35
C ASP A 191 0.78 0.05 10.19
N ALA A 192 1.69 -0.47 10.97
CA ALA A 192 1.47 -1.63 11.81
C ALA A 192 1.93 -1.37 13.25
N SER A 193 1.21 -1.93 14.20
CA SER A 193 1.60 -1.93 15.63
C SER A 193 1.31 -3.30 16.21
N LEU A 194 2.27 -3.83 16.95
CA LEU A 194 2.09 -5.08 17.70
C LEU A 194 0.90 -4.95 18.67
N VAL A 195 0.12 -6.01 18.82
CA VAL A 195 -1.12 -5.99 19.61
C VAL A 195 -0.93 -5.38 21.02
N PRO A 196 0.13 -5.74 21.78
CA PRO A 196 0.35 -5.17 23.12
C PRO A 196 0.71 -3.67 23.13
N ALA A 197 1.12 -3.13 21.97
CA ALA A 197 1.55 -1.74 21.82
C ALA A 197 0.47 -0.85 21.19
N ARG A 198 -0.67 -1.41 20.81
CA ARG A 198 -1.80 -0.65 20.24
C ARG A 198 -2.36 0.34 21.27
N ARG A 199 -2.99 1.41 20.79
CA ARG A 199 -3.59 2.50 21.58
C ARG A 199 -2.59 3.33 22.41
N LYS A 200 -1.29 3.19 22.19
CA LYS A 200 -0.23 3.98 22.83
C LYS A 200 0.25 5.17 21.99
N GLY A 201 -0.43 5.48 20.88
CA GLY A 201 -0.11 6.64 20.05
C GLY A 201 0.97 6.42 18.97
N TRP A 202 1.53 5.22 18.83
CA TRP A 202 2.64 4.95 17.91
C TRP A 202 2.30 5.26 16.45
N GLN A 203 1.11 4.88 15.98
CA GLN A 203 0.70 5.22 14.60
C GLN A 203 0.62 6.73 14.39
N THR A 204 0.07 7.49 15.35
CA THR A 204 0.01 8.95 15.26
C THR A 204 1.42 9.56 15.24
N ALA A 205 2.35 9.03 16.04
CA ALA A 205 3.74 9.43 16.04
C ALA A 205 4.41 9.16 14.66
N LEU A 206 4.21 7.96 14.11
CA LEU A 206 4.69 7.58 12.78
C LEU A 206 4.11 8.46 11.66
N ILE A 207 2.82 8.80 11.72
CA ILE A 207 2.18 9.70 10.75
C ILE A 207 2.84 11.08 10.79
N ARG A 208 3.02 11.67 11.99
CA ARG A 208 3.65 12.98 12.15
C ARG A 208 5.09 13.01 11.66
N THR A 209 5.87 12.00 12.00
CA THR A 209 7.28 11.88 11.54
C THR A 209 7.36 11.78 10.02
N ARG A 210 6.46 11.02 9.39
CA ARG A 210 6.42 10.92 7.92
C ARG A 210 5.95 12.21 7.26
N LEU A 211 5.02 12.96 7.87
CA LEU A 211 4.64 14.29 7.39
C LEU A 211 5.83 15.25 7.42
N ALA A 212 6.64 15.26 8.49
CA ALA A 212 7.88 16.04 8.55
C ALA A 212 8.86 15.64 7.44
N ALA A 213 9.05 14.33 7.22
CA ALA A 213 9.94 13.81 6.18
C ALA A 213 9.42 14.15 4.76
N ALA A 214 8.12 14.07 4.53
CA ALA A 214 7.49 14.42 3.27
C ALA A 214 7.65 15.93 2.96
N GLN A 215 7.43 16.78 3.96
CA GLN A 215 7.63 18.23 3.84
C GLN A 215 9.10 18.56 3.50
N ALA A 216 10.05 17.95 4.19
CA ALA A 216 11.47 18.16 3.95
C ALA A 216 11.90 17.74 2.53
N GLN A 217 11.17 16.79 1.91
CA GLN A 217 11.38 16.36 0.52
C GLN A 217 10.57 17.18 -0.50
N GLY A 218 9.87 18.21 -0.06
CA GLY A 218 9.11 19.10 -0.94
C GLY A 218 7.81 18.49 -1.47
N CYS A 219 7.24 17.51 -0.76
CA CYS A 219 5.94 16.97 -1.13
C CYS A 219 4.82 17.99 -0.88
N ASP A 220 3.86 18.05 -1.78
CA ASP A 220 2.70 18.91 -1.69
C ASP A 220 1.49 18.21 -1.05
N ILE A 221 1.46 16.86 -1.16
CA ILE A 221 0.35 16.03 -0.71
C ILE A 221 0.90 14.79 -0.01
N ALA A 222 0.28 14.42 1.12
CA ALA A 222 0.39 13.09 1.70
C ALA A 222 -0.92 12.33 1.50
N MET A 223 -0.83 11.03 1.20
CA MET A 223 -1.98 10.13 1.01
C MET A 223 -1.77 8.79 1.69
N ALA A 224 -2.86 8.12 1.99
CA ALA A 224 -2.89 6.73 2.47
C ALA A 224 -4.17 6.04 2.02
N SER A 225 -4.13 4.70 1.96
CA SER A 225 -5.29 3.84 1.79
C SER A 225 -5.60 3.15 3.13
N VAL A 226 -6.84 3.24 3.60
CA VAL A 226 -7.25 2.76 4.93
C VAL A 226 -8.63 2.10 4.89
N LEU A 227 -8.84 1.09 5.73
CA LEU A 227 -10.16 0.47 5.88
C LEU A 227 -11.17 1.46 6.48
N PRO A 228 -12.38 1.59 5.90
CA PRO A 228 -13.41 2.47 6.41
C PRO A 228 -13.74 2.22 7.88
N GLY A 229 -13.83 3.27 8.68
CA GLY A 229 -14.19 3.19 10.10
C GLY A 229 -13.15 2.53 11.02
N SER A 230 -11.98 2.15 10.50
CA SER A 230 -10.89 1.56 11.28
C SER A 230 -10.25 2.56 12.26
N THR A 231 -9.47 2.05 13.21
CA THR A 231 -8.64 2.92 14.07
C THR A 231 -7.62 3.70 13.25
N SER A 232 -7.06 3.08 12.20
CA SER A 232 -6.15 3.72 11.27
C SER A 232 -6.82 4.91 10.59
N HIS A 233 -8.03 4.73 10.02
CA HIS A 233 -8.80 5.80 9.40
C HIS A 233 -8.95 7.00 10.35
N ARG A 234 -9.44 6.77 11.57
CA ARG A 234 -9.61 7.84 12.57
C ARG A 234 -8.29 8.52 12.97
N ASN A 235 -7.17 7.82 12.95
CA ASN A 235 -5.87 8.43 13.25
C ASN A 235 -5.40 9.33 12.10
N TYR A 236 -5.64 8.95 10.86
CA TYR A 236 -5.38 9.79 9.69
C TYR A 236 -6.28 11.04 9.69
N GLU A 237 -7.59 10.90 9.99
CA GLU A 237 -8.49 12.06 10.13
C GLU A 237 -7.97 13.06 11.20
N ARG A 238 -7.55 12.55 12.39
CA ARG A 238 -6.97 13.40 13.44
C ARG A 238 -5.65 14.06 13.02
N ALA A 239 -4.94 13.47 12.07
CA ALA A 239 -3.74 14.07 11.47
C ALA A 239 -4.06 15.03 10.31
N GLY A 240 -5.34 15.36 10.08
CA GLY A 240 -5.81 16.31 9.07
C GLY A 240 -6.00 15.73 7.68
N PHE A 241 -5.96 14.42 7.51
CA PHE A 241 -6.33 13.77 6.25
C PHE A 241 -7.84 13.79 6.08
N GLN A 242 -8.27 13.94 4.84
CA GLN A 242 -9.68 13.93 4.45
C GLN A 242 -9.93 12.79 3.48
N LEU A 243 -11.13 12.20 3.53
CA LEU A 243 -11.57 11.22 2.55
C LEU A 243 -11.68 11.91 1.17
N ILE A 244 -10.98 11.38 0.19
CA ILE A 244 -11.04 11.86 -1.20
C ILE A 244 -12.01 11.01 -2.00
N TYR A 245 -11.87 9.70 -1.95
CA TYR A 245 -12.80 8.72 -2.52
C TYR A 245 -12.66 7.37 -1.84
N MET A 246 -13.65 6.52 -2.06
CA MET A 246 -13.63 5.12 -1.63
C MET A 246 -13.38 4.22 -2.85
N ARG A 247 -12.36 3.41 -2.79
CA ARG A 247 -12.01 2.39 -3.77
C ARG A 247 -12.77 1.12 -3.47
N VAL A 248 -13.13 0.38 -4.51
CA VAL A 248 -13.76 -0.93 -4.39
C VAL A 248 -12.76 -1.99 -4.83
N ASN A 249 -12.45 -2.93 -3.95
CA ASN A 249 -11.58 -4.05 -4.26
C ASN A 249 -12.43 -5.23 -4.73
N LEU A 250 -12.14 -5.68 -5.92
CA LEU A 250 -12.89 -6.71 -6.63
C LEU A 250 -12.00 -7.93 -6.86
N ILE A 251 -12.59 -9.11 -6.85
CA ILE A 251 -11.92 -10.36 -7.19
C ILE A 251 -12.73 -11.14 -8.21
N ARG A 252 -12.03 -11.71 -9.18
CA ARG A 252 -12.51 -12.77 -10.08
C ARG A 252 -11.61 -13.97 -9.98
N GLU A 253 -12.18 -15.09 -9.53
CA GLU A 253 -11.52 -16.38 -9.56
C GLU A 253 -11.69 -17.03 -10.93
N PHE A 254 -10.72 -17.81 -11.35
CA PHE A 254 -10.79 -18.60 -12.57
C PHE A 254 -10.90 -20.06 -12.22
N GLU A 255 -11.66 -20.84 -13.00
CA GLU A 255 -11.72 -22.29 -12.85
C GLU A 255 -10.32 -22.89 -13.06
N ALA A 256 -9.93 -23.82 -12.20
CA ALA A 256 -8.71 -24.58 -12.38
C ALA A 256 -8.81 -25.38 -13.69
N LYS A 257 -7.80 -25.25 -14.55
CA LYS A 257 -7.72 -26.06 -15.78
C LYS A 257 -7.35 -27.49 -15.46
#